data_a92a3dee95ded1c2b4f0308cc6567c4a
#
_entry.id   a92a3dee95ded1c2b4f0308cc6567c4a
#
_cell.length_a   1.000
_cell.length_b   1.000
_cell.length_c   1.000
_cell.angle_alpha   90.00
_cell.angle_beta   90.00
_cell.angle_gamma   90.00
#
_symmetry.space_group_name_H-M   'P 1'
#
loop_
_entity.id
_entity.type
_entity.pdbx_description
1 polymer ?
#
loop_
_entity_poly.entity_id
_entity_poly.type
_entity_poly.pdbx_seq_one_letter_code
_entity_poly.pdbx_strand_id
1 'polypeptide(L)'
;MLIASDSNILEEEYNVDDPTESVSIPTIIIAKDFGDIIREYTKLKQDKKEYIVISMKFSGVKEGGFVELELFMRSDDTKARDFFSEFNYYKEKLGEKLKFIPIYKYSKFVNEQFDNTVSEKSTVPCVKESRMCSTSNHALQIDNPRRILLENIRETCVFQEFGQEVYWNYMVNFNELCFDVKSPLFNEECALSVLKKIQLSDNDAETINKCMRQLIEYESKIDNDFNTFAKRKIYSIPDLFINGVPYRGSWYSKYIFRSICNGFLDNEKICEGINPRDVLFSQRVGNLVLTFIIIVIVLVTTCSLLCYKRYININLDNAINNKIQEQAMKTISEYTMFNDTKNRSTAVELVNE
;
A
#
# COMPACT_ATOMS: atom_id res chain seq x y z
N MET A 1 16.24 -8.98 26.33
CA MET A 1 15.52 -10.16 26.86
C MET A 1 15.83 -11.35 25.96
N LEU A 2 16.06 -12.53 26.52
CA LEU A 2 16.25 -13.77 25.77
C LEU A 2 15.00 -14.64 25.97
N ILE A 3 14.42 -15.09 24.88
CA ILE A 3 13.29 -16.02 24.88
C ILE A 3 13.77 -17.32 24.25
N ALA A 4 13.67 -18.43 24.98
CA ALA A 4 13.95 -19.74 24.41
C ALA A 4 12.70 -20.25 23.70
N SER A 5 12.86 -20.70 22.44
CA SER A 5 11.80 -21.37 21.70
C SER A 5 11.49 -22.74 22.31
N ASP A 6 10.27 -23.22 22.15
CA ASP A 6 9.89 -24.60 22.53
C ASP A 6 10.42 -25.66 21.53
N SER A 7 10.95 -25.22 20.39
CA SER A 7 11.54 -26.08 19.37
C SER A 7 13.00 -25.71 19.10
N ASN A 8 13.78 -26.66 18.58
CA ASN A 8 15.13 -26.42 18.12
C ASN A 8 15.16 -25.84 16.70
N ILE A 9 14.01 -25.67 16.08
CA ILE A 9 13.82 -25.11 14.73
C ILE A 9 13.23 -23.72 14.89
N LEU A 10 14.03 -22.68 14.60
CA LEU A 10 13.60 -21.28 14.61
C LEU A 10 12.94 -20.88 13.28
N GLU A 11 12.13 -21.76 12.71
CA GLU A 11 11.52 -21.57 11.38
C GLU A 11 10.13 -20.90 11.43
N GLU A 12 9.54 -20.76 12.60
CA GLU A 12 8.22 -20.14 12.74
C GLU A 12 8.30 -18.61 12.81
N GLU A 13 7.46 -17.94 12.03
CA GLU A 13 7.18 -16.53 12.19
C GLU A 13 6.51 -16.28 13.54
N TYR A 14 7.22 -15.67 14.47
CA TYR A 14 6.58 -15.18 15.67
C TYR A 14 5.82 -13.88 15.31
N ASN A 15 4.53 -14.03 15.03
CA ASN A 15 3.63 -12.92 14.93
C ASN A 15 3.45 -12.30 16.32
N VAL A 16 3.90 -11.08 16.47
CA VAL A 16 3.47 -10.26 17.60
C VAL A 16 2.07 -9.76 17.24
N ASP A 17 1.05 -10.35 17.83
CA ASP A 17 -0.37 -10.07 17.53
C ASP A 17 -0.80 -8.63 17.84
N ASP A 18 -0.02 -7.88 18.62
CA ASP A 18 -0.28 -6.47 18.91
C ASP A 18 0.85 -5.54 18.46
N PRO A 19 0.71 -4.89 17.28
CA PRO A 19 1.69 -3.91 16.79
C PRO A 19 1.73 -2.60 17.58
N THR A 20 0.86 -2.40 18.56
CA THR A 20 0.79 -1.17 19.35
C THR A 20 1.69 -1.20 20.57
N GLU A 21 2.09 -2.37 21.06
CA GLU A 21 3.04 -2.49 22.16
C GLU A 21 4.49 -2.47 21.64
N SER A 22 5.14 -1.34 21.77
CA SER A 22 6.57 -1.24 21.50
C SER A 22 7.35 -1.92 22.64
N VAL A 23 7.91 -3.11 22.37
CA VAL A 23 8.89 -3.72 23.27
C VAL A 23 10.13 -2.83 23.28
N SER A 24 10.34 -2.11 24.36
CA SER A 24 11.51 -1.22 24.54
C SER A 24 12.80 -1.97 24.88
N ILE A 25 12.69 -3.25 25.19
CA ILE A 25 13.83 -4.10 25.57
C ILE A 25 14.25 -4.93 24.34
N PRO A 26 15.51 -4.88 23.91
CA PRO A 26 16.00 -5.76 22.85
C PRO A 26 15.70 -7.22 23.19
N THR A 27 14.93 -7.88 22.35
CA THR A 27 14.49 -9.26 22.57
C THR A 27 15.09 -10.15 21.49
N ILE A 28 15.69 -11.25 21.90
CA ILE A 28 16.28 -12.24 21.00
C ILE A 28 15.66 -13.59 21.32
N ILE A 29 15.21 -14.27 20.26
CA ILE A 29 14.72 -15.63 20.34
C ILE A 29 15.88 -16.57 20.05
N ILE A 30 16.10 -17.54 20.93
CA ILE A 30 17.16 -18.54 20.80
C ILE A 30 16.55 -19.93 20.75
N ALA A 31 17.25 -20.84 20.09
CA ALA A 31 16.84 -22.25 20.08
C ALA A 31 16.78 -22.82 21.52
N LYS A 32 15.87 -23.77 21.74
CA LYS A 32 15.59 -24.38 23.02
C LYS A 32 16.86 -24.88 23.71
N ASP A 33 17.72 -25.62 23.01
CA ASP A 33 18.95 -26.18 23.57
C ASP A 33 19.87 -25.08 24.10
N PHE A 34 19.99 -23.98 23.39
CA PHE A 34 20.79 -22.82 23.86
C PHE A 34 20.14 -22.18 25.09
N GLY A 35 18.83 -22.07 25.12
CA GLY A 35 18.08 -21.54 26.24
C GLY A 35 18.26 -22.40 27.49
N ASP A 36 18.25 -23.71 27.34
CA ASP A 36 18.43 -24.66 28.42
C ASP A 36 19.85 -24.62 28.97
N ILE A 37 20.87 -24.53 28.10
CA ILE A 37 22.27 -24.34 28.50
C ILE A 37 22.48 -23.05 29.34
N ILE A 38 21.92 -21.93 28.87
CA ILE A 38 21.99 -20.66 29.57
C ILE A 38 21.29 -20.75 30.93
N ARG A 39 20.15 -21.39 31.00
CA ARG A 39 19.33 -21.55 32.22
C ARG A 39 20.10 -22.42 33.26
N GLU A 40 20.69 -23.52 32.80
CA GLU A 40 21.48 -24.42 33.66
C GLU A 40 22.73 -23.71 34.18
N TYR A 41 23.46 -23.04 33.29
CA TYR A 41 24.66 -22.26 33.70
C TYR A 41 24.31 -21.15 34.69
N THR A 42 23.21 -20.44 34.50
CA THR A 42 22.72 -19.39 35.42
C THR A 42 22.44 -19.96 36.81
N LYS A 43 21.80 -21.15 36.90
CA LYS A 43 21.54 -21.84 38.17
C LYS A 43 22.84 -22.22 38.91
N LEU A 44 23.82 -22.78 38.17
CA LEU A 44 25.08 -23.18 38.72
C LEU A 44 25.95 -22.03 39.26
N LYS A 45 25.74 -20.82 38.73
CA LYS A 45 26.54 -19.63 39.05
C LYS A 45 25.85 -18.63 39.98
N GLN A 46 24.58 -18.86 40.31
CA GLN A 46 23.76 -17.96 41.12
C GLN A 46 24.40 -17.67 42.48
N ASP A 47 25.02 -18.67 43.11
CA ASP A 47 25.63 -18.55 44.42
C ASP A 47 26.98 -17.81 44.40
N LYS A 48 27.62 -17.70 43.23
CA LYS A 48 28.95 -17.11 43.08
C LYS A 48 28.99 -15.65 42.72
N LYS A 49 27.82 -15.01 42.49
CA LYS A 49 27.70 -13.63 42.00
C LYS A 49 28.50 -13.37 40.70
N GLU A 50 28.65 -14.39 39.86
CA GLU A 50 29.34 -14.27 38.58
C GLU A 50 28.35 -13.75 37.52
N TYR A 51 28.83 -12.85 36.66
CA TYR A 51 28.06 -12.32 35.55
C TYR A 51 28.17 -13.22 34.33
N ILE A 52 27.05 -13.42 33.62
CA ILE A 52 27.05 -14.05 32.29
C ILE A 52 27.20 -12.94 31.26
N VAL A 53 28.25 -12.98 30.48
CA VAL A 53 28.43 -12.08 29.33
C VAL A 53 28.06 -12.85 28.08
N ILE A 54 27.00 -12.41 27.39
CA ILE A 54 26.57 -12.95 26.09
C ILE A 54 27.12 -12.01 25.03
N SER A 55 28.03 -12.49 24.20
CA SER A 55 28.50 -11.78 23.03
C SER A 55 27.73 -12.24 21.82
N MET A 56 27.09 -11.28 21.13
CA MET A 56 26.35 -11.53 19.91
C MET A 56 27.06 -10.90 18.72
N LYS A 57 27.37 -11.72 17.72
CA LYS A 57 27.96 -11.26 16.47
C LYS A 57 26.89 -11.25 15.40
N PHE A 58 26.54 -10.08 14.92
CA PHE A 58 25.62 -9.92 13.80
C PHE A 58 26.40 -10.01 12.48
N SER A 59 25.98 -10.93 11.60
CA SER A 59 26.68 -11.20 10.33
C SER A 59 26.11 -10.41 9.14
N GLY A 60 25.03 -9.66 9.32
CA GLY A 60 24.31 -8.97 8.24
C GLY A 60 24.77 -7.55 7.94
N VAL A 61 25.87 -7.07 8.55
CA VAL A 61 26.40 -5.72 8.30
C VAL A 61 27.37 -5.78 7.14
N LYS A 62 27.15 -4.98 6.10
CA LYS A 62 28.06 -4.87 4.95
C LYS A 62 28.75 -3.52 4.91
N GLU A 63 30.06 -3.53 4.65
CA GLU A 63 30.82 -2.34 4.24
C GLU A 63 30.43 -2.02 2.79
N GLY A 64 29.86 -0.87 2.50
CA GLY A 64 29.55 -0.54 1.11
C GLY A 64 28.56 0.58 0.89
N GLY A 65 28.08 1.21 1.95
CA GLY A 65 27.19 2.38 1.83
C GLY A 65 25.80 2.07 1.28
N PHE A 66 25.47 0.80 1.06
CA PHE A 66 24.13 0.34 0.69
C PHE A 66 23.75 -0.95 1.41
N VAL A 67 22.45 -1.19 1.55
CA VAL A 67 21.90 -2.44 2.08
C VAL A 67 21.21 -3.19 0.96
N GLU A 68 21.46 -4.49 0.86
CA GLU A 68 20.85 -5.38 -0.10
C GLU A 68 19.60 -6.01 0.52
N LEU A 69 18.47 -5.87 -0.19
CA LEU A 69 17.17 -6.43 0.19
C LEU A 69 16.74 -7.42 -0.90
N GLU A 70 16.76 -8.71 -0.57
CA GLU A 70 16.32 -9.78 -1.46
C GLU A 70 14.90 -10.21 -1.06
N LEU A 71 13.97 -10.20 -2.00
CA LEU A 71 12.60 -10.65 -1.78
C LEU A 71 12.32 -11.90 -2.63
N PHE A 72 12.05 -13.02 -1.95
CA PHE A 72 11.67 -14.29 -2.54
C PHE A 72 10.16 -14.39 -2.59
N MET A 73 9.57 -14.45 -3.78
CA MET A 73 8.13 -14.34 -3.96
C MET A 73 7.60 -15.05 -5.21
N ARG A 74 6.29 -14.98 -5.42
CA ARG A 74 5.59 -15.16 -6.69
C ARG A 74 4.74 -13.91 -6.97
N SER A 75 4.41 -13.68 -8.23
CA SER A 75 3.58 -12.52 -8.62
C SER A 75 2.17 -12.54 -8.01
N ASP A 76 1.65 -13.69 -7.64
CA ASP A 76 0.34 -13.85 -6.99
C ASP A 76 0.39 -13.85 -5.45
N ASP A 77 1.52 -13.52 -4.85
CA ASP A 77 1.67 -13.45 -3.40
C ASP A 77 1.13 -12.13 -2.85
N THR A 78 0.01 -12.19 -2.12
CA THR A 78 -0.65 -11.00 -1.55
C THR A 78 0.24 -10.23 -0.61
N LYS A 79 0.97 -10.93 0.26
CA LYS A 79 1.84 -10.32 1.27
C LYS A 79 3.03 -9.59 0.62
N ALA A 80 3.61 -10.18 -0.45
CA ALA A 80 4.65 -9.52 -1.24
C ALA A 80 4.08 -8.30 -1.98
N ARG A 81 2.87 -8.38 -2.51
CA ARG A 81 2.18 -7.27 -3.18
C ARG A 81 1.92 -6.10 -2.22
N ASP A 82 1.41 -6.39 -1.04
CA ASP A 82 1.16 -5.38 -0.01
C ASP A 82 2.46 -4.70 0.41
N PHE A 83 3.56 -5.46 0.52
CA PHE A 83 4.87 -4.92 0.83
C PHE A 83 5.31 -3.82 -0.15
N PHE A 84 5.15 -3.98 -1.46
CA PHE A 84 5.55 -2.95 -2.43
C PHE A 84 4.80 -1.62 -2.21
N SER A 85 3.51 -1.68 -1.94
CA SER A 85 2.69 -0.50 -1.69
C SER A 85 3.02 0.17 -0.35
N GLU A 86 3.14 -0.63 0.71
CA GLU A 86 3.39 -0.12 2.06
C GLU A 86 4.83 0.35 2.27
N PHE A 87 5.80 -0.30 1.62
CA PHE A 87 7.21 0.03 1.77
C PHE A 87 7.67 1.16 0.84
N ASN A 88 6.86 1.58 -0.13
CA ASN A 88 7.23 2.57 -1.15
C ASN A 88 7.80 3.86 -0.54
N TYR A 89 7.18 4.37 0.52
CA TYR A 89 7.67 5.56 1.23
C TYR A 89 9.10 5.39 1.77
N TYR A 90 9.41 4.24 2.34
CA TYR A 90 10.75 3.96 2.88
C TYR A 90 11.77 3.72 1.77
N LYS A 91 11.34 3.08 0.67
CA LYS A 91 12.15 2.87 -0.52
C LYS A 91 12.60 4.19 -1.13
N GLU A 92 11.69 5.14 -1.29
CA GLU A 92 12.00 6.48 -1.78
C GLU A 92 13.01 7.21 -0.88
N LYS A 93 12.85 7.08 0.45
CA LYS A 93 13.81 7.66 1.40
C LYS A 93 15.18 7.01 1.33
N LEU A 94 15.25 5.69 1.21
CA LEU A 94 16.50 4.96 1.12
C LEU A 94 17.23 5.26 -0.21
N GLY A 95 16.49 5.49 -1.29
CA GLY A 95 17.03 5.80 -2.60
C GLY A 95 18.10 4.80 -3.04
N GLU A 96 19.24 5.29 -3.47
CA GLU A 96 20.38 4.49 -3.92
C GLU A 96 21.05 3.68 -2.80
N LYS A 97 20.75 3.96 -1.53
CA LYS A 97 21.23 3.19 -0.40
C LYS A 97 20.55 1.81 -0.26
N LEU A 98 19.46 1.59 -0.97
CA LEU A 98 18.76 0.31 -1.05
C LEU A 98 19.02 -0.35 -2.40
N LYS A 99 19.66 -1.51 -2.38
CA LYS A 99 19.76 -2.39 -3.53
C LYS A 99 18.73 -3.51 -3.39
N PHE A 100 17.65 -3.41 -4.14
CA PHE A 100 16.58 -4.39 -4.13
C PHE A 100 16.81 -5.47 -5.18
N ILE A 101 16.51 -6.73 -4.85
CA ILE A 101 16.67 -7.89 -5.74
C ILE A 101 15.42 -8.76 -5.62
N PRO A 102 14.55 -8.79 -6.62
CA PRO A 102 13.44 -9.73 -6.67
C PRO A 102 13.94 -11.11 -7.12
N ILE A 103 13.44 -12.18 -6.47
CA ILE A 103 13.77 -13.57 -6.77
C ILE A 103 12.47 -14.36 -6.84
N TYR A 104 12.15 -14.90 -8.02
CA TYR A 104 10.86 -15.54 -8.26
C TYR A 104 10.90 -17.05 -8.02
N LYS A 105 9.85 -17.56 -7.36
CA LYS A 105 9.69 -18.99 -7.12
C LYS A 105 9.10 -19.68 -8.34
N TYR A 106 9.80 -20.68 -8.81
CA TYR A 106 9.34 -21.62 -9.82
C TYR A 106 9.28 -23.03 -9.23
N SER A 107 8.30 -23.82 -9.67
CA SER A 107 8.17 -25.24 -9.32
C SER A 107 8.73 -26.11 -10.44
N LYS A 108 9.19 -27.31 -10.11
CA LYS A 108 9.58 -28.31 -11.09
C LYS A 108 8.57 -29.44 -11.03
N PHE A 109 7.97 -29.76 -12.18
CA PHE A 109 7.07 -30.91 -12.29
C PHE A 109 7.75 -31.99 -13.12
N VAL A 110 7.41 -33.24 -12.84
CA VAL A 110 7.95 -34.38 -13.55
C VAL A 110 6.91 -34.83 -14.58
N ASN A 111 7.33 -34.98 -15.83
CA ASN A 111 6.48 -35.45 -16.94
C ASN A 111 5.28 -34.56 -17.29
N GLU A 112 5.30 -33.30 -16.92
CA GLU A 112 4.29 -32.34 -17.35
C GLU A 112 4.57 -31.80 -18.75
N GLN A 113 3.50 -31.42 -19.44
CA GLN A 113 3.62 -30.72 -20.70
C GLN A 113 4.26 -29.34 -20.49
N PHE A 114 5.04 -28.91 -21.47
CA PHE A 114 5.61 -27.57 -21.46
C PHE A 114 5.33 -26.84 -22.78
N ASP A 115 5.28 -25.52 -22.70
CA ASP A 115 5.08 -24.64 -23.83
C ASP A 115 6.01 -23.44 -23.70
N ASN A 116 7.02 -23.36 -24.54
CA ASN A 116 8.04 -22.31 -24.50
C ASN A 116 7.62 -21.00 -25.20
N THR A 117 6.33 -20.82 -25.47
CA THR A 117 5.80 -19.54 -25.96
C THR A 117 5.49 -18.56 -24.83
N VAL A 118 5.32 -17.27 -25.14
CA VAL A 118 4.81 -16.26 -24.22
C VAL A 118 3.29 -16.12 -24.31
N SER A 119 2.60 -17.11 -24.91
CA SER A 119 1.15 -17.04 -25.15
C SER A 119 0.36 -17.33 -23.88
N GLU A 120 -0.53 -16.40 -23.51
CA GLU A 120 -1.50 -16.57 -22.44
C GLU A 120 -2.70 -17.47 -22.82
N LYS A 121 -2.83 -17.81 -24.11
CA LYS A 121 -3.86 -18.75 -24.57
C LYS A 121 -3.54 -20.20 -24.18
N SER A 122 -2.27 -20.50 -23.92
CA SER A 122 -1.85 -21.78 -23.41
C SER A 122 -2.27 -21.95 -21.96
N THR A 123 -2.74 -23.14 -21.61
CA THR A 123 -3.02 -23.53 -20.21
C THR A 123 -1.90 -24.37 -19.60
N VAL A 124 -0.85 -24.64 -20.39
CA VAL A 124 0.29 -25.44 -19.96
C VAL A 124 1.09 -24.68 -18.89
N PRO A 125 1.26 -25.26 -17.69
CA PRO A 125 1.81 -24.55 -16.53
C PRO A 125 3.34 -24.37 -16.57
N CYS A 126 4.03 -24.97 -17.54
CA CYS A 126 5.47 -25.10 -17.54
C CYS A 126 6.13 -24.53 -18.81
N VAL A 127 7.37 -24.08 -18.65
CA VAL A 127 8.35 -23.80 -19.71
C VAL A 127 9.63 -24.60 -19.46
N LYS A 128 10.61 -24.52 -20.35
CA LYS A 128 11.93 -25.14 -20.21
C LYS A 128 11.86 -26.63 -19.85
N GLU A 129 11.17 -27.41 -20.70
CA GLU A 129 11.07 -28.86 -20.48
C GLU A 129 10.56 -29.24 -19.08
N SER A 130 9.53 -28.54 -18.62
CA SER A 130 8.89 -28.74 -17.31
C SER A 130 9.77 -28.42 -16.09
N ARG A 131 10.88 -27.71 -16.30
CA ARG A 131 11.75 -27.29 -15.19
C ARG A 131 11.27 -26.03 -14.47
N MET A 132 10.55 -25.17 -15.18
CA MET A 132 10.03 -23.91 -14.65
C MET A 132 8.52 -23.88 -14.79
N CYS A 133 7.84 -24.13 -13.70
CA CYS A 133 6.38 -24.23 -13.64
C CYS A 133 5.79 -23.31 -12.57
N SER A 134 4.50 -23.00 -12.74
CA SER A 134 3.69 -22.40 -11.69
C SER A 134 2.51 -23.29 -11.33
N THR A 135 1.91 -23.06 -10.17
CA THR A 135 0.68 -23.71 -9.73
C THR A 135 -0.46 -22.71 -9.72
N SER A 136 -1.69 -23.19 -9.91
CA SER A 136 -2.89 -22.34 -9.73
C SER A 136 -2.94 -21.77 -8.33
N ASN A 137 -3.62 -20.62 -8.22
CA ASN A 137 -3.94 -20.03 -6.92
C ASN A 137 -5.45 -19.95 -6.76
N HIS A 138 -6.04 -21.02 -6.22
CA HIS A 138 -7.48 -21.11 -6.04
C HIS A 138 -8.03 -20.10 -5.02
N ALA A 139 -7.20 -19.67 -4.06
CA ALA A 139 -7.60 -18.64 -3.09
C ALA A 139 -7.86 -17.29 -3.76
N LEU A 140 -7.14 -16.99 -4.85
CA LEU A 140 -7.31 -15.79 -5.67
C LEU A 140 -8.13 -16.05 -6.95
N GLN A 141 -8.75 -17.23 -7.09
CA GLN A 141 -9.50 -17.61 -8.28
C GLN A 141 -8.68 -17.55 -9.60
N ILE A 142 -7.37 -17.80 -9.51
CA ILE A 142 -6.48 -17.87 -10.67
C ILE A 142 -6.37 -19.35 -11.07
N ASP A 143 -7.24 -19.78 -11.95
CA ASP A 143 -7.30 -21.17 -12.39
C ASP A 143 -6.22 -21.52 -13.43
N ASN A 144 -5.77 -20.54 -14.22
CA ASN A 144 -4.71 -20.74 -15.20
C ASN A 144 -3.34 -20.41 -14.61
N PRO A 145 -2.52 -21.41 -14.22
CA PRO A 145 -1.20 -21.21 -13.65
C PRO A 145 -0.21 -20.57 -14.62
N ARG A 146 -0.50 -20.66 -15.93
CA ARG A 146 0.29 -20.01 -16.98
C ARG A 146 0.36 -18.50 -16.80
N ARG A 147 -0.72 -17.87 -16.38
CA ARG A 147 -0.78 -16.43 -16.15
C ARG A 147 0.18 -15.99 -15.05
N ILE A 148 0.23 -16.75 -13.95
CA ILE A 148 1.17 -16.49 -12.84
C ILE A 148 2.62 -16.69 -13.33
N LEU A 149 2.89 -17.74 -14.10
CA LEU A 149 4.20 -18.02 -14.65
C LEU A 149 4.69 -16.87 -15.55
N LEU A 150 3.86 -16.43 -16.50
CA LEU A 150 4.22 -15.36 -17.43
C LEU A 150 4.38 -14.02 -16.71
N GLU A 151 3.61 -13.76 -15.68
CA GLU A 151 3.78 -12.54 -14.87
C GLU A 151 5.08 -12.55 -14.09
N ASN A 152 5.46 -13.67 -13.44
CA ASN A 152 6.79 -13.80 -12.82
C ASN A 152 7.92 -13.47 -13.81
N ILE A 153 7.81 -13.97 -15.04
CA ILE A 153 8.82 -13.75 -16.09
C ILE A 153 8.77 -12.28 -16.57
N ARG A 154 7.60 -11.69 -16.73
CA ARG A 154 7.41 -10.28 -17.11
C ARG A 154 8.01 -9.33 -16.07
N GLU A 155 7.70 -9.54 -14.81
CA GLU A 155 8.25 -8.76 -13.69
C GLU A 155 9.78 -8.87 -13.63
N THR A 156 10.33 -10.07 -13.89
CA THR A 156 11.79 -10.28 -14.03
C THR A 156 12.36 -9.43 -15.16
N CYS A 157 11.70 -9.40 -16.32
CA CYS A 157 12.14 -8.61 -17.47
C CYS A 157 12.03 -7.10 -17.23
N VAL A 158 10.98 -6.64 -16.57
CA VAL A 158 10.87 -5.21 -16.18
C VAL A 158 12.06 -4.82 -15.30
N PHE A 159 12.42 -5.69 -14.35
CA PHE A 159 13.57 -5.43 -13.48
C PHE A 159 14.90 -5.43 -14.24
N GLN A 160 15.12 -6.37 -15.15
CA GLN A 160 16.37 -6.51 -15.90
C GLN A 160 16.59 -5.39 -16.90
N GLU A 161 15.55 -5.02 -17.65
CA GLU A 161 15.67 -4.06 -18.76
C GLU A 161 15.60 -2.60 -18.28
N PHE A 162 14.84 -2.32 -17.21
CA PHE A 162 14.57 -0.95 -16.78
C PHE A 162 15.05 -0.64 -15.35
N GLY A 163 15.53 -1.63 -14.62
CA GLY A 163 16.12 -1.47 -13.30
C GLY A 163 15.09 -1.31 -12.16
N GLN A 164 15.62 -1.11 -10.97
CA GLN A 164 14.89 -1.12 -9.71
C GLN A 164 13.75 -0.09 -9.65
N GLU A 165 13.97 1.14 -10.12
CA GLU A 165 12.99 2.22 -10.00
C GLU A 165 11.74 1.97 -10.84
N VAL A 166 11.93 1.60 -12.11
CA VAL A 166 10.82 1.28 -13.02
C VAL A 166 10.10 0.01 -12.57
N TYR A 167 10.85 -0.98 -12.12
CA TYR A 167 10.29 -2.20 -11.56
C TYR A 167 9.40 -1.91 -10.36
N TRP A 168 9.85 -1.08 -9.40
CA TRP A 168 9.05 -0.73 -8.22
C TRP A 168 7.76 -0.01 -8.60
N ASN A 169 7.85 0.96 -9.52
CA ASN A 169 6.68 1.64 -10.06
C ASN A 169 5.72 0.68 -10.74
N TYR A 170 6.24 -0.31 -11.49
CA TYR A 170 5.43 -1.36 -12.10
C TYR A 170 4.68 -2.16 -11.03
N MET A 171 5.36 -2.63 -9.99
CA MET A 171 4.77 -3.43 -8.92
C MET A 171 3.65 -2.68 -8.17
N VAL A 172 3.88 -1.42 -7.79
CA VAL A 172 2.89 -0.58 -7.11
C VAL A 172 1.66 -0.36 -8.00
N ASN A 173 1.86 -0.02 -9.27
CA ASN A 173 0.74 0.23 -10.20
C ASN A 173 0.04 -1.05 -10.64
N PHE A 174 0.74 -2.17 -10.76
CA PHE A 174 0.12 -3.46 -11.00
C PHE A 174 -0.78 -3.88 -9.83
N ASN A 175 -0.32 -3.62 -8.61
CA ASN A 175 -1.11 -3.87 -7.40
C ASN A 175 -2.42 -3.07 -7.41
N GLU A 176 -2.36 -1.81 -7.83
CA GLU A 176 -3.52 -0.93 -7.88
C GLU A 176 -4.51 -1.28 -9.02
N LEU A 177 -4.00 -1.62 -10.21
CA LEU A 177 -4.82 -1.78 -11.41
C LEU A 177 -5.24 -3.22 -11.69
N CYS A 178 -4.37 -4.18 -11.42
CA CYS A 178 -4.50 -5.55 -11.86
C CYS A 178 -4.68 -6.55 -10.72
N PHE A 179 -4.25 -6.22 -9.51
CA PHE A 179 -4.28 -7.11 -8.38
C PHE A 179 -5.46 -6.80 -7.46
N ASP A 180 -6.68 -7.15 -7.88
CA ASP A 180 -7.83 -7.21 -6.95
C ASP A 180 -7.89 -8.62 -6.35
N VAL A 181 -7.85 -8.72 -5.04
CA VAL A 181 -7.92 -10.01 -4.30
C VAL A 181 -9.18 -10.83 -4.67
N LYS A 182 -10.25 -10.17 -5.09
CA LYS A 182 -11.51 -10.83 -5.48
C LYS A 182 -11.52 -11.29 -6.94
N SER A 183 -10.78 -10.62 -7.80
CA SER A 183 -10.77 -10.88 -9.25
C SER A 183 -9.47 -10.36 -9.88
N PRO A 184 -8.32 -10.97 -9.58
CA PRO A 184 -7.04 -10.50 -10.08
C PRO A 184 -6.94 -10.69 -11.60
N LEU A 185 -6.52 -9.62 -12.28
CA LEU A 185 -6.35 -9.58 -13.74
C LEU A 185 -4.90 -9.90 -14.11
N PHE A 186 -4.49 -11.16 -13.95
CA PHE A 186 -3.20 -11.65 -14.44
C PHE A 186 -3.29 -11.90 -15.95
N ASN A 187 -3.17 -10.85 -16.75
CA ASN A 187 -3.16 -10.94 -18.20
C ASN A 187 -2.33 -9.84 -18.85
N GLU A 188 -1.94 -10.05 -20.12
CA GLU A 188 -1.13 -9.12 -20.89
C GLU A 188 -1.80 -7.74 -21.04
N GLU A 189 -3.11 -7.69 -21.22
CA GLU A 189 -3.85 -6.43 -21.38
C GLU A 189 -3.72 -5.53 -20.15
N CYS A 190 -3.89 -6.10 -18.94
CA CYS A 190 -3.70 -5.34 -17.72
C CYS A 190 -2.25 -4.91 -17.53
N ALA A 191 -1.29 -5.81 -17.77
CA ALA A 191 0.12 -5.48 -17.72
C ALA A 191 0.50 -4.33 -18.66
N LEU A 192 0.00 -4.34 -19.90
CA LEU A 192 0.21 -3.24 -20.87
C LEU A 192 -0.41 -1.92 -20.36
N SER A 193 -1.56 -1.97 -19.69
CA SER A 193 -2.16 -0.77 -19.09
C SER A 193 -1.28 -0.18 -17.99
N VAL A 194 -0.63 -1.04 -17.19
CA VAL A 194 0.34 -0.64 -16.17
C VAL A 194 1.57 0.02 -16.83
N LEU A 195 2.14 -0.61 -17.87
CA LEU A 195 3.29 -0.04 -18.58
C LEU A 195 2.99 1.35 -19.13
N LYS A 196 1.81 1.56 -19.71
CA LYS A 196 1.36 2.88 -20.17
C LYS A 196 1.21 3.87 -19.02
N LYS A 197 0.65 3.45 -17.89
CA LYS A 197 0.50 4.31 -16.71
C LYS A 197 1.84 4.81 -16.18
N ILE A 198 2.87 3.96 -16.20
CA ILE A 198 4.23 4.34 -15.80
C ILE A 198 5.06 4.97 -16.94
N GLN A 199 4.40 5.36 -18.03
CA GLN A 199 4.97 6.09 -19.18
C GLN A 199 6.00 5.31 -19.99
N LEU A 200 5.95 3.98 -20.00
CA LEU A 200 6.70 3.16 -20.93
C LEU A 200 6.00 3.11 -22.30
N SER A 201 6.79 3.14 -23.35
CA SER A 201 6.32 3.13 -24.75
C SER A 201 5.96 1.72 -25.24
N ASP A 202 5.29 1.65 -26.38
CA ASP A 202 5.01 0.35 -27.03
C ASP A 202 6.32 -0.37 -27.43
N ASN A 203 7.40 0.36 -27.72
CA ASN A 203 8.72 -0.21 -27.98
C ASN A 203 9.33 -0.84 -26.71
N ASP A 204 9.11 -0.24 -25.55
CA ASP A 204 9.55 -0.80 -24.28
C ASP A 204 8.77 -2.08 -23.95
N ALA A 205 7.46 -2.11 -24.25
CA ALA A 205 6.65 -3.32 -24.12
C ALA A 205 7.17 -4.46 -25.03
N GLU A 206 7.59 -4.16 -26.28
CA GLU A 206 8.21 -5.17 -27.16
C GLU A 206 9.58 -5.61 -26.62
N THR A 207 10.35 -4.71 -25.98
CA THR A 207 11.62 -5.05 -25.32
C THR A 207 11.37 -6.05 -24.19
N ILE A 208 10.34 -5.84 -23.36
CA ILE A 208 9.93 -6.78 -22.31
C ILE A 208 9.53 -8.13 -22.93
N ASN A 209 8.71 -8.14 -23.98
CA ASN A 209 8.31 -9.37 -24.66
C ASN A 209 9.49 -10.13 -25.27
N LYS A 210 10.48 -9.42 -25.81
CA LYS A 210 11.72 -10.02 -26.31
C LYS A 210 12.52 -10.65 -25.17
N CYS A 211 12.68 -9.93 -24.04
CA CYS A 211 13.31 -10.45 -22.84
C CYS A 211 12.61 -11.73 -22.34
N MET A 212 11.28 -11.72 -22.26
CA MET A 212 10.50 -12.91 -21.83
C MET A 212 10.79 -14.13 -22.72
N ARG A 213 10.81 -13.97 -24.04
CA ARG A 213 11.18 -15.04 -24.96
C ARG A 213 12.61 -15.55 -24.71
N GLN A 214 13.56 -14.64 -24.53
CA GLN A 214 14.96 -14.99 -24.24
C GLN A 214 15.12 -15.73 -22.91
N LEU A 215 14.43 -15.29 -21.85
CA LEU A 215 14.46 -15.95 -20.54
C LEU A 215 13.90 -17.38 -20.60
N ILE A 216 12.90 -17.61 -21.44
CA ILE A 216 12.31 -18.93 -21.64
C ILE A 216 13.22 -19.84 -22.48
N GLU A 217 13.87 -19.29 -23.51
CA GLU A 217 14.63 -20.07 -24.47
C GLU A 217 16.05 -20.45 -23.97
N TYR A 218 16.73 -19.51 -23.33
CA TYR A 218 18.14 -19.68 -22.94
C TYR A 218 18.31 -19.88 -21.43
N GLU A 219 19.49 -20.32 -21.00
CA GLU A 219 19.90 -20.30 -19.60
C GLU A 219 19.92 -18.84 -19.09
N SER A 220 19.28 -18.57 -17.96
CA SER A 220 18.82 -17.21 -17.68
C SER A 220 18.68 -16.92 -16.19
N LYS A 221 18.26 -15.69 -15.88
CA LYS A 221 17.93 -15.25 -14.53
C LYS A 221 16.94 -16.20 -13.83
N ILE A 222 15.92 -16.72 -14.53
CA ILE A 222 14.95 -17.64 -13.93
C ILE A 222 15.56 -18.98 -13.51
N ASP A 223 16.56 -19.49 -14.25
CA ASP A 223 17.31 -20.67 -13.81
C ASP A 223 18.12 -20.38 -12.56
N ASN A 224 18.73 -19.19 -12.50
CA ASN A 224 19.45 -18.72 -11.32
C ASN A 224 18.54 -18.55 -10.11
N ASP A 225 17.35 -17.98 -10.29
CA ASP A 225 16.36 -17.85 -9.23
C ASP A 225 15.95 -19.22 -8.67
N PHE A 226 15.64 -20.19 -9.56
CA PHE A 226 15.33 -21.56 -9.17
C PHE A 226 16.44 -22.19 -8.34
N ASN A 227 17.69 -22.07 -8.79
CA ASN A 227 18.85 -22.61 -8.09
C ASN A 227 19.09 -21.89 -6.77
N THR A 228 18.81 -20.59 -6.68
CA THR A 228 18.95 -19.78 -5.47
C THR A 228 17.95 -20.23 -4.40
N PHE A 229 16.69 -20.48 -4.77
CA PHE A 229 15.70 -21.06 -3.86
C PHE A 229 16.18 -22.40 -3.27
N ALA A 230 16.66 -23.30 -4.13
CA ALA A 230 17.15 -24.60 -3.69
C ALA A 230 18.37 -24.48 -2.77
N LYS A 231 19.35 -23.65 -3.13
CA LYS A 231 20.58 -23.44 -2.38
C LYS A 231 20.33 -22.83 -1.00
N ARG A 232 19.39 -21.87 -0.90
CA ARG A 232 19.04 -21.18 0.36
C ARG A 232 18.00 -21.94 1.19
N LYS A 233 17.48 -23.08 0.70
CA LYS A 233 16.45 -23.93 1.35
C LYS A 233 15.22 -23.11 1.77
N ILE A 234 14.72 -22.28 0.85
CA ILE A 234 13.52 -21.48 1.10
C ILE A 234 12.30 -22.35 0.81
N TYR A 235 11.52 -22.64 1.84
CA TYR A 235 10.35 -23.51 1.75
C TYR A 235 9.04 -22.71 1.62
N SER A 236 8.95 -21.59 2.30
CA SER A 236 7.78 -20.70 2.25
C SER A 236 8.08 -19.40 1.53
N ILE A 237 7.05 -18.78 0.98
CA ILE A 237 7.08 -17.44 0.37
C ILE A 237 5.88 -16.63 0.94
N PRO A 238 6.00 -15.28 1.00
CA PRO A 238 7.19 -14.52 0.69
C PRO A 238 8.27 -14.68 1.77
N ASP A 239 9.53 -14.61 1.40
CA ASP A 239 10.65 -14.59 2.34
C ASP A 239 11.58 -13.40 2.02
N LEU A 240 12.15 -12.80 3.04
CA LEU A 240 12.92 -11.58 2.93
C LEU A 240 14.32 -11.77 3.53
N PHE A 241 15.34 -11.28 2.81
CA PHE A 241 16.72 -11.30 3.28
C PHE A 241 17.31 -9.90 3.24
N ILE A 242 18.01 -9.53 4.29
CA ILE A 242 18.73 -8.26 4.41
C ILE A 242 20.22 -8.57 4.47
N ASN A 243 20.99 -8.07 3.52
CA ASN A 243 22.42 -8.37 3.39
C ASN A 243 22.72 -9.87 3.40
N GLY A 244 21.85 -10.68 2.79
CA GLY A 244 21.99 -12.13 2.71
C GLY A 244 21.61 -12.90 3.97
N VAL A 245 21.11 -12.22 5.02
CA VAL A 245 20.61 -12.82 6.26
C VAL A 245 19.08 -12.87 6.23
N PRO A 246 18.45 -14.02 6.51
CA PRO A 246 16.99 -14.11 6.51
C PRO A 246 16.37 -13.19 7.56
N TYR A 247 15.39 -12.41 7.15
CA TYR A 247 14.61 -11.55 8.03
C TYR A 247 13.46 -12.37 8.65
N ARG A 248 13.44 -12.45 9.97
CA ARG A 248 12.42 -13.21 10.73
C ARG A 248 11.58 -12.31 11.62
N GLY A 249 11.47 -11.04 11.26
CA GLY A 249 10.65 -10.06 11.97
C GLY A 249 9.26 -9.91 11.36
N SER A 250 8.49 -9.01 11.96
CA SER A 250 7.17 -8.62 11.45
C SER A 250 7.27 -7.95 10.08
N TRP A 251 6.34 -8.29 9.18
CA TRP A 251 6.27 -7.77 7.81
C TRP A 251 5.75 -6.33 7.71
N TYR A 252 5.48 -5.66 8.83
CA TYR A 252 5.19 -4.22 8.79
C TYR A 252 6.40 -3.44 8.26
N SER A 253 6.17 -2.62 7.27
CA SER A 253 7.20 -1.86 6.54
C SER A 253 8.14 -1.08 7.45
N LYS A 254 7.66 -0.56 8.58
CA LYS A 254 8.46 0.14 9.59
C LYS A 254 9.53 -0.74 10.24
N TYR A 255 9.24 -2.04 10.47
CA TYR A 255 10.19 -2.95 11.10
C TYR A 255 11.22 -3.45 10.09
N ILE A 256 10.80 -3.68 8.85
CA ILE A 256 11.70 -4.00 7.74
C ILE A 256 12.66 -2.83 7.51
N PHE A 257 12.16 -1.60 7.43
CA PHE A 257 12.99 -0.40 7.31
C PHE A 257 14.02 -0.29 8.45
N ARG A 258 13.58 -0.53 9.68
CA ARG A 258 14.46 -0.51 10.86
C ARG A 258 15.57 -1.57 10.78
N SER A 259 15.22 -2.75 10.27
CA SER A 259 16.20 -3.83 10.07
C SER A 259 17.18 -3.52 8.93
N ILE A 260 16.72 -2.84 7.87
CA ILE A 260 17.59 -2.31 6.82
C ILE A 260 18.55 -1.28 7.41
N CYS A 261 18.05 -0.36 8.22
CA CYS A 261 18.89 0.64 8.89
C CYS A 261 19.98 0.00 9.78
N ASN A 262 19.67 -1.11 10.43
CA ASN A 262 20.65 -1.87 11.21
C ASN A 262 21.65 -2.65 10.33
N GLY A 263 21.39 -2.75 9.04
CA GLY A 263 22.28 -3.39 8.06
C GLY A 263 23.40 -2.48 7.54
N PHE A 264 23.35 -1.18 7.81
CA PHE A 264 24.44 -0.26 7.50
C PHE A 264 25.55 -0.34 8.55
N LEU A 265 26.79 -0.20 8.12
CA LEU A 265 27.94 -0.18 9.04
C LEU A 265 27.93 1.08 9.91
N ASP A 266 27.65 2.22 9.29
CA ASP A 266 27.56 3.52 9.95
C ASP A 266 26.10 3.94 10.09
N ASN A 267 25.81 4.77 11.11
CA ASN A 267 24.49 5.36 11.27
C ASN A 267 24.20 6.33 10.11
N GLU A 268 23.47 5.85 9.14
CA GLU A 268 23.03 6.67 8.02
C GLU A 268 22.01 7.71 8.49
N LYS A 269 22.25 9.00 8.14
CA LYS A 269 21.32 10.10 8.49
C LYS A 269 19.89 9.83 8.04
N ILE A 270 19.71 9.07 6.97
CA ILE A 270 18.42 8.66 6.44
C ILE A 270 17.61 7.79 7.41
N CYS A 271 18.31 7.13 8.34
CA CYS A 271 17.73 6.29 9.39
C CYS A 271 17.42 7.07 10.67
N GLU A 272 17.91 8.32 10.78
CA GLU A 272 17.67 9.18 11.93
C GLU A 272 16.26 9.80 11.85
N GLY A 273 15.60 9.92 13.00
CA GLY A 273 14.38 10.70 13.15
C GLY A 273 13.12 10.06 12.56
N ILE A 274 13.18 8.87 11.98
CA ILE A 274 11.97 8.15 11.57
C ILE A 274 11.42 7.42 12.78
N ASN A 275 10.64 8.15 13.57
CA ASN A 275 9.83 7.50 14.59
C ASN A 275 8.70 6.74 13.86
N PRO A 276 8.61 5.42 14.02
CA PRO A 276 7.57 4.62 13.35
C PRO A 276 6.15 5.09 13.65
N ARG A 277 5.95 5.83 14.74
CA ARG A 277 4.67 6.45 15.09
C ARG A 277 4.32 7.63 14.16
N ASP A 278 5.33 8.36 13.66
CA ASP A 278 5.09 9.61 12.92
C ASP A 278 4.56 9.36 11.51
N VAL A 279 4.95 8.24 10.87
CA VAL A 279 4.55 7.94 9.49
C VAL A 279 3.09 7.49 9.41
N LEU A 280 2.66 6.56 10.26
CA LEU A 280 1.27 6.09 10.30
C LEU A 280 0.32 7.16 10.84
N PHE A 281 0.79 7.96 11.80
CA PHE A 281 0.01 9.05 12.37
C PHE A 281 -0.14 10.19 11.36
N SER A 282 0.91 10.54 10.63
CA SER A 282 0.87 11.60 9.60
C SER A 282 -0.13 11.28 8.48
N GLN A 283 -0.15 10.04 7.97
CA GLN A 283 -1.03 9.66 6.87
C GLN A 283 -2.51 9.56 7.31
N ARG A 284 -2.79 8.98 8.48
CA ARG A 284 -4.15 8.93 9.03
C ARG A 284 -4.65 10.30 9.49
N VAL A 285 -3.79 11.09 10.15
CA VAL A 285 -4.13 12.44 10.58
C VAL A 285 -4.33 13.36 9.39
N GLY A 286 -3.51 13.26 8.34
CA GLY A 286 -3.70 14.01 7.10
C GLY A 286 -5.06 13.77 6.46
N ASN A 287 -5.48 12.51 6.34
CA ASN A 287 -6.79 12.15 5.78
C ASN A 287 -7.95 12.59 6.68
N LEU A 288 -7.82 12.45 8.01
CA LEU A 288 -8.84 12.90 8.96
C LEU A 288 -8.98 14.43 8.97
N VAL A 289 -7.86 15.16 8.94
CA VAL A 289 -7.85 16.64 8.87
C VAL A 289 -8.46 17.11 7.55
N LEU A 290 -8.11 16.49 6.42
CA LEU A 290 -8.70 16.82 5.12
C LEU A 290 -10.21 16.57 5.12
N THR A 291 -10.66 15.43 5.64
CA THR A 291 -12.09 15.10 5.76
C THR A 291 -12.82 16.11 6.66
N PHE A 292 -12.21 16.48 7.78
CA PHE A 292 -12.78 17.49 8.69
C PHE A 292 -12.88 18.87 8.03
N ILE A 293 -11.86 19.30 7.28
CA ILE A 293 -11.89 20.57 6.53
C ILE A 293 -13.03 20.55 5.50
N ILE A 294 -13.21 19.47 4.76
CA ILE A 294 -14.30 19.35 3.77
C ILE A 294 -15.66 19.45 4.47
N ILE A 295 -15.86 18.76 5.60
CA ILE A 295 -17.11 18.84 6.37
C ILE A 295 -17.38 20.26 6.84
N VAL A 296 -16.38 20.96 7.35
CA VAL A 296 -16.51 22.37 7.81
C VAL A 296 -16.89 23.28 6.63
N ILE A 297 -16.26 23.13 5.47
CA ILE A 297 -16.59 23.92 4.26
C ILE A 297 -18.06 23.68 3.85
N VAL A 298 -18.51 22.42 3.83
CA VAL A 298 -19.90 22.07 3.47
C VAL A 298 -20.89 22.67 4.49
N LEU A 299 -20.58 22.62 5.79
CA LEU A 299 -21.43 23.22 6.83
C LEU A 299 -21.52 24.75 6.69
N VAL A 300 -20.39 25.42 6.50
CA VAL A 300 -20.35 26.88 6.32
C VAL A 300 -21.11 27.31 5.07
N THR A 301 -20.97 26.60 3.95
CA THR A 301 -21.69 26.92 2.71
C THR A 301 -23.18 26.69 2.84
N THR A 302 -23.61 25.60 3.50
CA THR A 302 -25.05 25.32 3.72
C THR A 302 -25.66 26.34 4.69
N CYS A 303 -24.99 26.70 5.77
CA CYS A 303 -25.44 27.75 6.68
C CYS A 303 -25.57 29.10 5.96
N SER A 304 -24.57 29.46 5.14
CA SER A 304 -24.60 30.71 4.37
C SER A 304 -25.77 30.76 3.39
N LEU A 305 -26.06 29.67 2.71
CA LEU A 305 -27.21 29.57 1.80
C LEU A 305 -28.55 29.66 2.54
N LEU A 306 -28.67 29.04 3.70
CA LEU A 306 -29.88 29.13 4.52
C LEU A 306 -30.09 30.55 5.07
N CYS A 307 -29.05 31.20 5.55
CA CYS A 307 -29.08 32.59 5.98
C CYS A 307 -29.46 33.53 4.84
N TYR A 308 -28.87 33.32 3.65
CA TYR A 308 -29.19 34.11 2.45
C TYR A 308 -30.65 33.93 2.01
N LYS A 309 -31.15 32.69 2.01
CA LYS A 309 -32.56 32.40 1.72
C LYS A 309 -33.50 33.08 2.71
N ARG A 310 -33.16 33.02 4.00
CA ARG A 310 -33.95 33.70 5.06
C ARG A 310 -33.95 35.23 4.91
N TYR A 311 -32.78 35.80 4.58
CA TYR A 311 -32.65 37.24 4.31
C TYR A 311 -33.49 37.69 3.12
N ILE A 312 -33.48 36.94 2.00
CA ILE A 312 -34.32 37.22 0.82
C ILE A 312 -35.77 37.15 1.18
N ASN A 313 -36.24 36.12 1.91
CA ASN A 313 -37.65 35.96 2.26
C ASN A 313 -38.11 37.15 3.17
N ILE A 314 -37.32 37.57 4.16
CA ILE A 314 -37.66 38.71 5.00
C ILE A 314 -37.77 40.01 4.16
N ASN A 315 -36.84 40.24 3.26
CA ASN A 315 -36.88 41.43 2.40
C ASN A 315 -38.06 41.39 1.42
N LEU A 316 -38.41 40.20 0.91
CA LEU A 316 -39.57 40.02 0.03
C LEU A 316 -40.88 40.28 0.79
N ASP A 317 -41.02 39.73 1.98
CA ASP A 317 -42.19 39.95 2.85
C ASP A 317 -42.36 41.44 3.22
N ASN A 318 -41.24 42.11 3.54
CA ASN A 318 -41.26 43.54 3.82
C ASN A 318 -41.67 44.37 2.58
N ALA A 319 -41.16 44.01 1.39
CA ALA A 319 -41.53 44.69 0.12
C ALA A 319 -42.99 44.46 -0.23
N ILE A 320 -43.52 43.25 -0.03
CA ILE A 320 -44.95 42.94 -0.23
C ILE A 320 -45.81 43.70 0.73
N ASN A 321 -45.48 43.71 2.02
CA ASN A 321 -46.24 44.46 3.05
C ASN A 321 -46.28 45.98 2.76
N ASN A 322 -45.15 46.55 2.33
CA ASN A 322 -45.08 47.96 1.94
C ASN A 322 -45.96 48.26 0.73
N LYS A 323 -45.97 47.39 -0.30
CA LYS A 323 -46.89 47.56 -1.46
C LYS A 323 -48.36 47.41 -1.09
N ILE A 324 -48.72 46.46 -0.21
CA ILE A 324 -50.07 46.28 0.28
C ILE A 324 -50.52 47.52 1.07
N GLN A 325 -49.67 48.09 1.94
CA GLN A 325 -49.99 49.32 2.66
C GLN A 325 -50.17 50.51 1.72
N GLU A 326 -49.33 50.66 0.71
CA GLU A 326 -49.43 51.72 -0.31
C GLU A 326 -50.75 51.61 -1.09
N GLN A 327 -51.13 50.41 -1.53
CA GLN A 327 -52.41 50.17 -2.22
C GLN A 327 -53.61 50.40 -1.30
N ALA A 328 -53.56 49.98 -0.02
CA ALA A 328 -54.60 50.20 0.95
C ALA A 328 -54.82 51.70 1.22
N MET A 329 -53.71 52.45 1.40
CA MET A 329 -53.76 53.92 1.57
C MET A 329 -54.35 54.61 0.33
N LYS A 330 -53.98 54.20 -0.87
CA LYS A 330 -54.55 54.73 -2.12
C LYS A 330 -56.03 54.47 -2.22
N THR A 331 -56.51 53.26 -1.92
CA THR A 331 -57.92 52.90 -1.93
C THR A 331 -58.73 53.69 -0.87
N ILE A 332 -58.16 53.87 0.35
CA ILE A 332 -58.81 54.68 1.39
C ILE A 332 -58.89 56.14 0.96
N SER A 333 -57.85 56.71 0.33
CA SER A 333 -57.90 58.08 -0.16
C SER A 333 -58.92 58.29 -1.27
N GLU A 334 -59.10 57.34 -2.18
CA GLU A 334 -60.12 57.33 -3.21
C GLU A 334 -61.55 57.24 -2.60
N TYR A 335 -61.72 56.42 -1.55
CA TYR A 335 -62.99 56.28 -0.85
C TYR A 335 -63.35 57.57 -0.06
N THR A 336 -62.39 58.24 0.56
CA THR A 336 -62.62 59.51 1.26
C THR A 336 -62.97 60.62 0.28
N MET A 337 -62.32 60.75 -0.87
CA MET A 337 -62.64 61.71 -1.91
C MET A 337 -64.05 61.47 -2.47
N PHE A 338 -64.42 60.19 -2.65
CA PHE A 338 -65.80 59.86 -3.18
C PHE A 338 -66.90 60.23 -2.17
N ASN A 339 -66.66 59.99 -0.87
CA ASN A 339 -67.64 60.39 0.17
C ASN A 339 -67.71 61.91 0.34
N ASP A 340 -66.57 62.62 0.28
CA ASP A 340 -66.58 64.10 0.35
C ASP A 340 -67.33 64.76 -0.87
N THR A 341 -67.19 64.15 -2.08
CA THR A 341 -67.94 64.57 -3.25
C THR A 341 -69.43 64.31 -3.11
N LYS A 342 -69.83 63.13 -2.58
CA LYS A 342 -71.20 62.76 -2.29
C LYS A 342 -71.87 63.65 -1.25
N ASN A 343 -71.15 63.97 -0.17
CA ASN A 343 -71.62 64.86 0.90
C ASN A 343 -71.78 66.34 0.37
N ARG A 344 -70.89 66.76 -0.53
CA ARG A 344 -71.07 68.09 -1.19
C ARG A 344 -72.25 68.15 -2.15
N SER A 345 -72.56 67.06 -2.88
CA SER A 345 -73.72 67.05 -3.75
C SER A 345 -75.00 67.06 -2.94
N THR A 346 -75.07 66.36 -1.84
CA THR A 346 -76.25 66.38 -0.94
C THR A 346 -76.42 67.72 -0.20
N ALA A 347 -75.37 68.41 0.10
CA ALA A 347 -75.46 69.77 0.72
C ALA A 347 -75.87 70.87 -0.22
N VAL A 348 -75.65 70.70 -1.55
CA VAL A 348 -76.09 71.61 -2.59
C VAL A 348 -77.57 71.45 -2.91
N GLU A 349 -78.14 70.23 -2.81
CA GLU A 349 -79.59 70.01 -2.96
C GLU A 349 -80.39 70.56 -1.79
N LEU A 350 -79.88 70.63 -0.60
CA LEU A 350 -80.56 71.20 0.62
C LEU A 350 -80.52 72.73 0.72
N VAL A 351 -79.83 73.41 -0.17
CA VAL A 351 -79.77 74.91 -0.19
C VAL A 351 -80.71 75.50 -1.27
N ASN A 352 -81.27 74.65 -2.14
CA ASN A 352 -82.22 75.11 -3.22
C ASN A 352 -83.69 74.73 -3.02
N GLU A 353 -84.09 74.41 -1.79
CA GLU A 353 -85.47 74.42 -1.28
C GLU A 353 -85.62 75.62 -0.37
#